data_f4cf44fce126c852407264a62ac6d083
#
_entry.id   f4cf44fce126c852407264a62ac6d083
#
_cell.length_a   1.000
_cell.length_b   1.000
_cell.length_c   1.000
_cell.angle_alpha   90.00
_cell.angle_beta   90.00
_cell.angle_gamma   90.00
#
_symmetry.space_group_name_H-M   'P 1'
#
loop_
_entity.id
_entity.type
_entity.pdbx_description
1 polymer ?
#
loop_
_entity_poly.entity_id
_entity_poly.type
_entity_poly.pdbx_seq_one_letter_code
_entity_poly.pdbx_strand_id
1 'polypeptide(L)'
;TPVSPRVWRQVNSLTSAFGHGFATTPLQMAVGIAAIMNHGRLVPPTLLPRSEEEARALAVQMVSEKTSDDMRYLFRLNAVKGSGRKANVAGFRVGGKTGTAEKVIDGRYSHTNNFNAFAAAFPMEAPAFVLLVFIDDPRPEFPGAGITSAANAVPMAGAIIERSALLLDVQPVFDDP
;
A
#
# COMPACT_ATOMS: atom_id res chain seq x y z
N THR A 1 -10.23 13.86 7.11
CA THR A 1 -11.14 13.42 6.05
C THR A 1 -10.43 13.54 4.73
N PRO A 2 -10.51 12.53 3.82
CA PRO A 2 -10.00 12.65 2.46
C PRO A 2 -10.60 13.86 1.74
N VAL A 3 -9.82 14.47 0.86
CA VAL A 3 -10.30 15.58 0.03
C VAL A 3 -10.92 15.01 -1.24
N SER A 4 -12.19 15.25 -1.46
CA SER A 4 -12.95 14.84 -2.62
C SER A 4 -13.48 16.05 -3.41
N PRO A 5 -13.89 15.89 -4.67
CA PRO A 5 -14.53 16.94 -5.44
C PRO A 5 -15.76 17.50 -4.70
N ARG A 6 -15.92 18.81 -4.71
CA ARG A 6 -17.09 19.49 -4.08
C ARG A 6 -18.42 19.01 -4.66
N VAL A 7 -18.45 18.72 -5.94
CA VAL A 7 -19.61 18.16 -6.64
C VAL A 7 -19.19 16.83 -7.25
N TRP A 8 -19.83 15.75 -6.80
CA TRP A 8 -19.58 14.42 -7.33
C TRP A 8 -20.31 14.25 -8.66
N ARG A 9 -19.56 13.89 -9.72
CA ARG A 9 -20.08 13.63 -11.06
C ARG A 9 -19.75 12.19 -11.47
N GLN A 10 -20.42 11.67 -12.48
CA GLN A 10 -20.18 10.32 -12.99
C GLN A 10 -18.71 10.07 -13.34
N VAL A 11 -18.03 11.06 -13.92
CA VAL A 11 -16.58 10.98 -14.23
C VAL A 11 -15.75 10.74 -12.95
N ASN A 12 -16.16 11.27 -11.80
CA ASN A 12 -15.45 11.04 -10.53
C ASN A 12 -15.54 9.58 -10.07
N SER A 13 -16.68 8.93 -10.30
CA SER A 13 -16.83 7.49 -10.03
C SER A 13 -15.92 6.65 -10.93
N LEU A 14 -15.81 7.00 -12.20
CA LEU A 14 -14.94 6.32 -13.15
C LEU A 14 -13.46 6.51 -12.80
N THR A 15 -13.05 7.74 -12.49
CA THR A 15 -11.64 8.03 -12.17
C THR A 15 -11.23 7.48 -10.81
N SER A 16 -12.14 7.45 -9.82
CA SER A 16 -11.88 6.88 -8.49
C SER A 16 -11.61 5.37 -8.57
N ALA A 17 -12.19 4.67 -9.54
CA ALA A 17 -12.00 3.23 -9.70
C ALA A 17 -10.53 2.84 -9.93
N PHE A 18 -9.71 3.74 -10.48
CA PHE A 18 -8.27 3.54 -10.63
C PHE A 18 -7.41 4.47 -9.76
N GLY A 19 -8.03 5.11 -8.73
CA GLY A 19 -7.30 5.88 -7.72
C GLY A 19 -7.01 7.33 -8.10
N HIS A 20 -7.85 7.97 -8.94
CA HIS A 20 -7.69 9.36 -9.36
C HIS A 20 -8.88 10.22 -8.90
N GLY A 21 -8.63 11.53 -8.69
CA GLY A 21 -9.68 12.52 -8.41
C GLY A 21 -9.98 12.77 -6.94
N PHE A 22 -9.23 12.18 -6.01
CA PHE A 22 -9.28 12.50 -4.59
C PHE A 22 -7.89 12.43 -3.97
N ALA A 23 -7.70 13.09 -2.82
CA ALA A 23 -6.43 13.07 -2.09
C ALA A 23 -6.63 12.57 -0.66
N THR A 24 -5.65 11.80 -0.18
CA THR A 24 -5.60 11.28 1.19
C THR A 24 -4.23 11.58 1.80
N THR A 25 -4.15 11.61 3.12
CA THR A 25 -2.85 11.64 3.80
C THR A 25 -2.22 10.25 3.83
N PRO A 26 -0.89 10.13 3.97
CA PRO A 26 -0.24 8.84 4.17
C PRO A 26 -0.84 8.01 5.29
N LEU A 27 -1.16 8.64 6.42
CA LEU A 27 -1.79 7.94 7.55
C LEU A 27 -3.19 7.40 7.20
N GLN A 28 -4.01 8.17 6.48
CA GLN A 28 -5.33 7.70 6.04
C GLN A 28 -5.20 6.50 5.09
N MET A 29 -4.23 6.54 4.18
CA MET A 29 -3.94 5.42 3.29
C MET A 29 -3.50 4.17 4.08
N ALA A 30 -2.57 4.33 5.03
CA ALA A 30 -2.12 3.22 5.87
C ALA A 30 -3.27 2.59 6.66
N VAL A 31 -4.12 3.41 7.28
CA VAL A 31 -5.29 2.95 8.05
C VAL A 31 -6.30 2.24 7.15
N GLY A 32 -6.56 2.77 5.96
CA GLY A 32 -7.46 2.13 4.98
C GLY A 32 -6.95 0.76 4.53
N ILE A 33 -5.65 0.65 4.23
CA ILE A 33 -5.03 -0.63 3.86
C ILE A 33 -5.00 -1.59 5.06
N ALA A 34 -4.66 -1.10 6.25
CA ALA A 34 -4.70 -1.91 7.47
C ALA A 34 -6.11 -2.47 7.74
N ALA A 35 -7.16 -1.69 7.50
CA ALA A 35 -8.53 -2.18 7.61
C ALA A 35 -8.84 -3.32 6.63
N ILE A 36 -8.39 -3.19 5.36
CA ILE A 36 -8.54 -4.26 4.36
C ILE A 36 -7.75 -5.50 4.80
N MET A 37 -6.55 -5.35 5.33
CA MET A 37 -5.71 -6.47 5.78
C MET A 37 -6.21 -7.12 7.08
N ASN A 38 -7.03 -6.40 7.87
CA ASN A 38 -7.60 -6.81 9.14
C ASN A 38 -9.07 -7.26 9.01
N HIS A 39 -9.34 -8.25 8.15
CA HIS A 39 -10.69 -8.79 7.92
C HIS A 39 -11.75 -7.73 7.57
N GLY A 40 -11.33 -6.62 6.97
CA GLY A 40 -12.20 -5.50 6.62
C GLY A 40 -12.57 -4.59 7.79
N ARG A 41 -11.90 -4.71 8.94
CA ARG A 41 -12.17 -3.95 10.16
C ARG A 41 -11.20 -2.80 10.34
N LEU A 42 -11.71 -1.60 10.37
CA LEU A 42 -10.94 -0.39 10.66
C LEU A 42 -10.82 -0.22 12.18
N VAL A 43 -9.58 -0.18 12.66
CA VAL A 43 -9.25 0.22 14.03
C VAL A 43 -8.67 1.64 13.97
N PRO A 44 -9.19 2.59 14.78
CA PRO A 44 -8.65 3.96 14.81
C PRO A 44 -7.16 3.95 15.17
N PRO A 45 -6.30 4.70 14.45
CA PRO A 45 -4.87 4.73 14.72
C PRO A 45 -4.58 5.41 16.06
N THR A 46 -3.52 4.97 16.74
CA THR A 46 -3.03 5.58 17.98
C THR A 46 -1.51 5.48 18.04
N LEU A 47 -0.87 6.42 18.73
CA LEU A 47 0.54 6.38 19.11
C LEU A 47 0.74 5.86 20.54
N LEU A 48 -0.35 5.60 21.27
CA LEU A 48 -0.29 5.04 22.61
C LEU A 48 -0.52 3.52 22.55
N PRO A 49 0.12 2.75 23.40
CA PRO A 49 -0.16 1.32 23.55
C PRO A 49 -1.66 1.08 23.78
N ARG A 50 -2.18 0.04 23.14
CA ARG A 50 -3.57 -0.37 23.25
C ARG A 50 -3.63 -1.89 23.31
N SER A 51 -4.48 -2.43 24.18
CA SER A 51 -4.73 -3.86 24.21
C SER A 51 -5.53 -4.35 22.99
N GLU A 52 -5.45 -5.65 22.72
CA GLU A 52 -6.28 -6.24 21.64
C GLU A 52 -7.78 -6.10 21.93
N GLU A 53 -8.20 -6.21 23.19
CA GLU A 53 -9.59 -6.06 23.59
C GLU A 53 -10.10 -4.65 23.28
N GLU A 54 -9.35 -3.61 23.66
CA GLU A 54 -9.67 -2.23 23.32
C GLU A 54 -9.69 -1.98 21.81
N ALA A 55 -8.74 -2.57 21.07
CA ALA A 55 -8.69 -2.45 19.63
C ALA A 55 -9.93 -3.09 18.97
N ARG A 56 -10.33 -4.28 19.44
CA ARG A 56 -11.55 -4.98 18.96
C ARG A 56 -12.82 -4.20 19.27
N ALA A 57 -12.91 -3.63 20.48
CA ALA A 57 -14.09 -2.83 20.89
C ALA A 57 -14.27 -1.56 20.03
N LEU A 58 -13.17 -0.99 19.53
CA LEU A 58 -13.19 0.20 18.66
C LEU A 58 -13.25 -0.12 17.17
N ALA A 59 -13.16 -1.39 16.79
CA ALA A 59 -13.13 -1.80 15.40
C ALA A 59 -14.49 -1.62 14.72
N VAL A 60 -14.49 -1.03 13.52
CA VAL A 60 -15.68 -0.85 12.69
C VAL A 60 -15.54 -1.63 11.39
N GLN A 61 -16.52 -2.45 11.06
CA GLN A 61 -16.53 -3.19 9.79
C GLN A 61 -16.74 -2.22 8.61
N MET A 62 -15.77 -2.10 7.72
CA MET A 62 -15.79 -1.22 6.56
C MET A 62 -16.09 -1.95 5.26
N VAL A 63 -15.57 -3.16 5.12
CA VAL A 63 -15.83 -4.07 3.99
C VAL A 63 -16.04 -5.49 4.52
N SER A 64 -16.65 -6.37 3.73
CA SER A 64 -16.86 -7.76 4.15
C SER A 64 -15.53 -8.51 4.32
N GLU A 65 -15.53 -9.56 5.14
CA GLU A 65 -14.37 -10.45 5.27
C GLU A 65 -13.98 -11.05 3.92
N LYS A 66 -14.98 -11.47 3.12
CA LYS A 66 -14.72 -11.95 1.76
C LYS A 66 -13.98 -10.91 0.90
N THR A 67 -14.37 -9.64 0.95
CA THR A 67 -13.66 -8.57 0.23
C THR A 67 -12.23 -8.40 0.72
N SER A 68 -12.01 -8.50 2.03
CA SER A 68 -10.69 -8.49 2.63
C SER A 68 -9.82 -9.63 2.10
N ASP A 69 -10.34 -10.85 2.08
CA ASP A 69 -9.61 -12.03 1.60
C ASP A 69 -9.29 -11.94 0.10
N ASP A 70 -10.25 -11.51 -0.72
CA ASP A 70 -10.04 -11.27 -2.15
C ASP A 70 -8.94 -10.22 -2.38
N MET A 71 -8.93 -9.13 -1.58
CA MET A 71 -7.90 -8.09 -1.68
C MET A 71 -6.53 -8.56 -1.20
N ARG A 72 -6.46 -9.35 -0.13
CA ARG A 72 -5.21 -9.98 0.34
C ARG A 72 -4.62 -10.88 -0.74
N TYR A 73 -5.45 -11.70 -1.38
CA TYR A 73 -5.03 -12.52 -2.52
C TYR A 73 -4.47 -11.66 -3.67
N LEU A 74 -5.16 -10.58 -4.06
CA LEU A 74 -4.72 -9.69 -5.13
C LEU A 74 -3.42 -8.95 -4.78
N PHE A 75 -3.25 -8.52 -3.53
CA PHE A 75 -2.00 -7.93 -3.05
C PHE A 75 -0.84 -8.91 -3.15
N ARG A 76 -1.06 -10.18 -2.72
CA ARG A 76 -0.06 -11.24 -2.84
C ARG A 76 0.26 -11.55 -4.30
N LEU A 77 -0.76 -11.69 -5.13
CA LEU A 77 -0.60 -11.97 -6.55
C LEU A 77 0.25 -10.89 -7.25
N ASN A 78 0.03 -9.61 -6.91
CA ASN A 78 0.82 -8.52 -7.47
C ASN A 78 2.30 -8.57 -7.06
N ALA A 79 2.61 -9.02 -5.84
CA ALA A 79 4.00 -9.20 -5.41
C ALA A 79 4.66 -10.45 -6.00
N VAL A 80 3.88 -11.45 -6.41
CA VAL A 80 4.42 -12.68 -7.04
C VAL A 80 4.56 -12.52 -8.55
N LYS A 81 3.52 -11.97 -9.22
CA LYS A 81 3.43 -11.96 -10.69
C LYS A 81 3.30 -10.56 -11.31
N GLY A 82 3.06 -9.53 -10.50
CA GLY A 82 2.77 -8.18 -10.96
C GLY A 82 3.93 -7.19 -10.81
N SER A 83 3.58 -5.90 -10.72
CA SER A 83 4.51 -4.78 -10.58
C SER A 83 5.22 -4.74 -9.21
N GLY A 84 4.72 -5.46 -8.22
CA GLY A 84 5.27 -5.54 -6.86
C GLY A 84 6.40 -6.56 -6.67
N ARG A 85 6.82 -7.28 -7.71
CA ARG A 85 7.77 -8.42 -7.60
C ARG A 85 9.07 -8.11 -6.88
N LYS A 86 9.63 -6.91 -7.05
CA LYS A 86 10.87 -6.52 -6.39
C LYS A 86 10.74 -6.30 -4.87
N ALA A 87 9.52 -6.30 -4.34
CA ALA A 87 9.27 -6.29 -2.90
C ALA A 87 9.00 -7.68 -2.32
N ASN A 88 8.98 -8.73 -3.15
CA ASN A 88 8.73 -10.09 -2.69
C ASN A 88 9.98 -10.67 -2.02
N VAL A 89 10.16 -10.39 -0.74
CA VAL A 89 11.26 -10.91 0.07
C VAL A 89 10.97 -12.36 0.45
N ALA A 90 11.94 -13.24 0.23
CA ALA A 90 11.83 -14.66 0.55
C ALA A 90 11.52 -14.87 2.04
N GLY A 91 10.59 -15.75 2.34
CA GLY A 91 10.16 -16.09 3.69
C GLY A 91 9.12 -15.13 4.31
N PHE A 92 8.96 -13.89 3.82
CA PHE A 92 8.08 -12.90 4.46
C PHE A 92 6.74 -12.70 3.76
N ARG A 93 6.48 -13.42 2.65
CA ARG A 93 5.21 -13.42 1.91
C ARG A 93 4.57 -12.04 1.78
N VAL A 94 5.36 -11.10 1.22
CA VAL A 94 4.92 -9.72 1.02
C VAL A 94 3.80 -9.64 -0.01
N GLY A 95 2.79 -8.84 0.26
CA GLY A 95 1.80 -8.40 -0.70
C GLY A 95 1.86 -6.88 -0.87
N GLY A 96 1.35 -6.34 -1.99
CA GLY A 96 1.36 -4.89 -2.14
C GLY A 96 0.76 -4.36 -3.42
N LYS A 97 0.61 -3.02 -3.48
CA LYS A 97 0.05 -2.27 -4.61
C LYS A 97 0.90 -1.07 -4.93
N THR A 98 1.25 -0.93 -6.20
CA THR A 98 1.96 0.24 -6.74
C THR A 98 1.01 1.39 -7.02
N GLY A 99 1.48 2.63 -6.82
CA GLY A 99 0.85 3.86 -7.28
C GLY A 99 1.90 4.74 -7.96
N THR A 100 1.59 5.24 -9.14
CA THR A 100 2.40 6.24 -9.84
C THR A 100 1.45 7.34 -10.30
N ALA A 101 1.62 8.53 -9.74
CA ALA A 101 0.83 9.70 -10.09
C ALA A 101 1.71 10.73 -10.78
N GLU A 102 1.33 11.16 -11.97
CA GLU A 102 1.94 12.32 -12.63
C GLU A 102 1.59 13.60 -11.87
N LYS A 103 2.56 14.44 -11.62
CA LYS A 103 2.34 15.73 -10.97
C LYS A 103 1.74 16.75 -11.92
N VAL A 104 0.92 17.62 -11.38
CA VAL A 104 0.42 18.78 -12.12
C VAL A 104 1.37 19.94 -11.92
N ILE A 105 2.01 20.41 -13.00
CA ILE A 105 2.89 21.58 -13.03
C ILE A 105 2.27 22.58 -14.01
N ASP A 106 2.05 23.80 -13.56
CA ASP A 106 1.45 24.88 -14.35
C ASP A 106 0.10 24.47 -15.02
N GLY A 107 -0.72 23.70 -14.26
CA GLY A 107 -2.04 23.23 -14.70
C GLY A 107 -2.04 22.09 -15.72
N ARG A 108 -0.88 21.46 -15.99
CA ARG A 108 -0.73 20.33 -16.91
C ARG A 108 -0.06 19.15 -16.22
N TYR A 109 -0.41 17.93 -16.62
CA TYR A 109 0.28 16.73 -16.17
C TYR A 109 1.71 16.69 -16.73
N SER A 110 2.66 16.45 -15.84
CA SER A 110 4.08 16.31 -16.18
C SER A 110 4.41 14.84 -16.42
N HIS A 111 5.00 14.51 -17.56
CA HIS A 111 5.46 13.15 -17.86
C HIS A 111 6.82 12.82 -17.24
N THR A 112 7.48 13.79 -16.62
CA THR A 112 8.81 13.63 -16.02
C THR A 112 8.82 13.74 -14.50
N ASN A 113 7.74 14.29 -13.90
CA ASN A 113 7.64 14.49 -12.46
C ASN A 113 6.52 13.61 -11.91
N ASN A 114 6.91 12.60 -11.14
CA ASN A 114 6.00 11.63 -10.56
C ASN A 114 6.01 11.68 -9.04
N PHE A 115 4.87 11.32 -8.46
CA PHE A 115 4.75 10.94 -7.07
C PHE A 115 4.49 9.44 -7.03
N ASN A 116 5.46 8.68 -6.55
CA ASN A 116 5.40 7.22 -6.51
C ASN A 116 5.07 6.74 -5.11
N ALA A 117 4.25 5.70 -5.06
CA ALA A 117 3.90 5.04 -3.82
C ALA A 117 3.94 3.52 -3.99
N PHE A 118 4.32 2.83 -2.95
CA PHE A 118 4.08 1.40 -2.81
C PHE A 118 3.53 1.12 -1.41
N ALA A 119 2.36 0.49 -1.38
CA ALA A 119 1.75 0.01 -0.17
C ALA A 119 1.99 -1.49 -0.07
N ALA A 120 2.69 -1.91 0.97
CA ALA A 120 2.96 -3.31 1.28
C ALA A 120 2.25 -3.75 2.55
N ALA A 121 1.93 -5.02 2.64
CA ALA A 121 1.53 -5.70 3.87
C ALA A 121 2.27 -7.02 3.99
N PHE A 122 2.59 -7.45 5.20
CA PHE A 122 3.30 -8.70 5.48
C PHE A 122 3.11 -9.16 6.92
N PRO A 123 3.23 -10.48 7.19
CA PRO A 123 3.11 -11.59 6.23
C PRO A 123 1.65 -11.73 5.74
N MET A 124 1.42 -12.13 4.49
CA MET A 124 0.06 -12.09 3.90
C MET A 124 -0.89 -13.17 4.43
N GLU A 125 -0.40 -14.19 5.10
CA GLU A 125 -1.21 -15.21 5.79
C GLU A 125 -1.96 -14.60 6.99
N ALA A 126 -1.24 -13.78 7.76
CA ALA A 126 -1.76 -13.08 8.93
C ALA A 126 -1.11 -11.68 8.98
N PRO A 127 -1.60 -10.71 8.17
CA PRO A 127 -0.96 -9.42 8.05
C PRO A 127 -0.83 -8.70 9.39
N ALA A 128 0.41 -8.49 9.82
CA ALA A 128 0.75 -7.81 11.07
C ALA A 128 1.18 -6.36 10.83
N PHE A 129 1.74 -6.09 9.64
CA PHE A 129 2.31 -4.79 9.31
C PHE A 129 1.83 -4.28 7.96
N VAL A 130 1.66 -2.97 7.89
CA VAL A 130 1.49 -2.21 6.65
C VAL A 130 2.66 -1.25 6.53
N LEU A 131 3.33 -1.27 5.38
CA LEU A 131 4.42 -0.36 5.04
C LEU A 131 4.00 0.51 3.85
N LEU A 132 4.13 1.83 3.98
CA LEU A 132 3.97 2.76 2.87
C LEU A 132 5.32 3.40 2.54
N VAL A 133 5.71 3.28 1.28
CA VAL A 133 6.89 3.95 0.74
C VAL A 133 6.42 4.99 -0.27
N PHE A 134 6.83 6.24 -0.08
CA PHE A 134 6.58 7.33 -1.02
C PHE A 134 7.90 7.89 -1.51
N ILE A 135 7.96 8.18 -2.81
CA ILE A 135 9.10 8.86 -3.44
C ILE A 135 8.56 9.98 -4.30
N ASP A 136 8.98 11.20 -3.97
CA ASP A 136 8.60 12.40 -4.67
C ASP A 136 9.68 12.77 -5.69
N ASP A 137 9.27 13.00 -6.94
CA ASP A 137 10.13 13.32 -8.07
C ASP A 137 11.36 12.39 -8.19
N PRO A 138 11.16 11.06 -8.31
CA PRO A 138 12.29 10.15 -8.46
C PRO A 138 13.07 10.45 -9.73
N ARG A 139 14.39 10.37 -9.61
CA ARG A 139 15.29 10.45 -10.77
C ARG A 139 15.66 9.04 -11.23
N PRO A 140 15.85 8.82 -12.53
CA PRO A 140 16.39 7.56 -13.03
C PRO A 140 17.72 7.23 -12.35
N GLU A 141 17.92 6.00 -11.93
CA GLU A 141 19.17 5.54 -11.32
C GLU A 141 20.33 5.58 -12.31
N PHE A 142 20.03 5.34 -13.59
CA PHE A 142 20.97 5.44 -14.71
C PHE A 142 20.19 5.84 -15.98
N PRO A 143 20.87 6.32 -17.06
CA PRO A 143 20.21 6.67 -18.32
C PRO A 143 19.36 5.50 -18.87
N GLY A 144 18.06 5.74 -19.08
CA GLY A 144 17.10 4.72 -19.53
C GLY A 144 16.42 3.93 -18.41
N ALA A 145 16.77 4.13 -17.14
CA ALA A 145 16.04 3.54 -16.04
C ALA A 145 14.62 4.14 -15.90
N GLY A 146 13.68 3.31 -15.51
CA GLY A 146 12.30 3.75 -15.28
C GLY A 146 12.16 4.62 -14.02
N ILE A 147 11.21 5.54 -14.04
CA ILE A 147 10.87 6.42 -12.91
C ILE A 147 9.54 6.05 -12.23
N THR A 148 8.95 4.90 -12.58
CA THR A 148 7.70 4.43 -11.96
C THR A 148 7.91 3.82 -10.58
N SER A 149 6.84 3.64 -9.82
CA SER A 149 6.87 3.00 -8.50
C SER A 149 7.55 1.61 -8.54
N ALA A 150 7.34 0.83 -9.59
CA ALA A 150 7.98 -0.49 -9.74
C ALA A 150 9.52 -0.43 -9.88
N ALA A 151 10.07 0.72 -10.31
CA ALA A 151 11.51 0.92 -10.45
C ALA A 151 12.17 1.39 -9.15
N ASN A 152 11.44 2.05 -8.25
CA ASN A 152 12.01 2.71 -7.08
C ASN A 152 11.30 2.37 -5.75
N ALA A 153 10.03 2.75 -5.54
CA ALA A 153 9.35 2.52 -4.26
C ALA A 153 9.20 1.03 -3.93
N VAL A 154 9.01 0.18 -4.93
CA VAL A 154 8.88 -1.28 -4.74
C VAL A 154 10.17 -1.91 -4.23
N PRO A 155 11.33 -1.77 -4.89
CA PRO A 155 12.58 -2.33 -4.37
C PRO A 155 12.99 -1.73 -3.03
N MET A 156 12.71 -0.46 -2.78
CA MET A 156 12.95 0.17 -1.48
C MET A 156 12.11 -0.49 -0.38
N ALA A 157 10.84 -0.76 -0.63
CA ALA A 157 9.98 -1.47 0.32
C ALA A 157 10.51 -2.89 0.60
N GLY A 158 10.94 -3.61 -0.42
CA GLY A 158 11.59 -4.92 -0.27
C GLY A 158 12.81 -4.84 0.66
N ALA A 159 13.72 -3.89 0.42
CA ALA A 159 14.92 -3.70 1.23
C ALA A 159 14.61 -3.30 2.69
N ILE A 160 13.55 -2.52 2.92
CA ILE A 160 13.08 -2.18 4.28
C ILE A 160 12.56 -3.42 4.98
N ILE A 161 11.68 -4.20 4.32
CA ILE A 161 11.11 -5.42 4.90
C ILE A 161 12.20 -6.44 5.22
N GLU A 162 13.12 -6.70 4.29
CA GLU A 162 14.23 -7.63 4.48
C GLU A 162 15.07 -7.31 5.73
N ARG A 163 15.29 -6.02 6.00
CA ARG A 163 16.10 -5.57 7.13
C ARG A 163 15.34 -5.44 8.45
N SER A 164 14.02 -5.24 8.40
CA SER A 164 13.21 -4.93 9.58
C SER A 164 12.31 -6.08 10.05
N ALA A 165 11.93 -7.02 9.18
CA ALA A 165 10.93 -8.03 9.51
C ALA A 165 11.32 -8.87 10.75
N LEU A 166 12.58 -9.32 10.85
CA LEU A 166 13.04 -10.05 12.03
C LEU A 166 13.08 -9.19 13.31
N LEU A 167 13.37 -7.88 13.18
CA LEU A 167 13.34 -6.94 14.30
C LEU A 167 11.92 -6.67 14.79
N LEU A 168 10.93 -6.94 13.93
CA LEU A 168 9.49 -6.83 14.21
C LEU A 168 8.89 -8.20 14.60
N ASP A 169 9.71 -9.18 14.96
CA ASP A 169 9.30 -10.53 15.34
C ASP A 169 8.52 -11.31 14.27
N VAL A 170 8.62 -10.89 12.99
CA VAL A 170 8.05 -11.65 11.88
C VAL A 170 9.01 -12.78 11.52
N GLN A 171 8.60 -14.01 11.78
CA GLN A 171 9.40 -15.19 11.47
C GLN A 171 9.26 -15.53 9.98
N PRO A 172 10.38 -15.83 9.28
CA PRO A 172 10.30 -16.23 7.89
C PRO A 172 9.72 -17.64 7.75
N VAL A 173 8.82 -17.81 6.79
CA VAL A 173 8.26 -19.11 6.42
C VAL A 173 8.70 -19.41 5.01
N PHE A 174 9.53 -20.46 4.86
CA PHE A 174 9.95 -20.97 3.58
C PHE A 174 9.09 -22.18 3.27
N ASP A 175 8.16 -22.02 2.32
CA ASP A 175 7.46 -23.18 1.78
C ASP A 175 8.41 -23.99 0.94
N ASP A 176 8.32 -25.30 1.05
CA ASP A 176 8.87 -26.17 0.02
C ASP A 176 8.14 -25.88 -1.30
N PRO A 177 8.85 -25.85 -2.43
CA PRO A 177 8.31 -25.46 -3.73
C PRO A 177 7.19 -26.37 -4.23
#